data_0df5f4773072ea000b90a8cbe24f11b1
#
_entry.id   0df5f4773072ea000b90a8cbe24f11b1
#
_cell.length_a   1.000
_cell.length_b   1.000
_cell.length_c   1.000
_cell.angle_alpha   90.00
_cell.angle_beta   90.00
_cell.angle_gamma   90.00
#
_symmetry.space_group_name_H-M   'P 1'
#
loop_
_entity.id
_entity.type
_entity.pdbx_description
1 polymer ?
#
loop_
_entity_poly.entity_id
_entity_poly.type
_entity_poly.pdbx_seq_one_letter_code
_entity_poly.pdbx_strand_id
1 'polypeptide(L)'
;DIFRSNPWLTSRINLSYDDKIIYISAKEEPKTSQVDELVESIILDTKERPSGVIGIGGGTLLDLAKAVSIMLTNKGETKHYQGWDLVKNPAIYHVGIPTISGILISHLSIKLY
;
A
#
# COMPACT_ATOMS: atom_id res chain seq x y z
N ASP A 1 -9.44 14.20 -5.82
CA ASP A 1 -8.09 13.64 -5.79
C ASP A 1 -7.32 14.10 -7.02
N ILE A 2 -6.15 14.69 -6.80
CA ILE A 2 -5.33 15.25 -7.88
C ILE A 2 -4.87 14.20 -8.89
N PHE A 3 -4.61 12.96 -8.45
CA PHE A 3 -4.19 11.89 -9.35
C PHE A 3 -5.34 11.40 -10.22
N ARG A 4 -6.57 11.33 -9.70
CA ARG A 4 -7.75 10.99 -10.48
C ARG A 4 -8.09 12.05 -11.50
N SER A 5 -7.98 13.31 -11.10
CA SER A 5 -8.30 14.46 -11.95
C SER A 5 -7.21 14.74 -12.99
N ASN A 6 -6.01 14.21 -12.78
CA ASN A 6 -4.85 14.44 -13.64
C ASN A 6 -4.15 13.13 -13.97
N PRO A 7 -4.69 12.33 -14.91
CA PRO A 7 -4.10 11.02 -15.26
C PRO A 7 -2.65 11.06 -15.71
N TRP A 8 -2.18 12.21 -16.21
CA TRP A 8 -0.80 12.39 -16.64
C TRP A 8 0.19 12.24 -15.46
N LEU A 9 -0.25 12.45 -14.22
CA LEU A 9 0.61 12.25 -13.04
C LEU A 9 0.97 10.78 -12.85
N THR A 10 0.00 9.90 -13.04
CA THR A 10 0.25 8.46 -12.93
C THR A 10 1.02 7.92 -14.14
N SER A 11 0.90 8.57 -15.30
CA SER A 11 1.65 8.15 -16.50
C SER A 11 3.16 8.35 -16.36
N ARG A 12 3.58 9.19 -15.44
CA ARG A 12 5.01 9.38 -15.12
C ARG A 12 5.60 8.26 -14.29
N ILE A 13 4.76 7.45 -13.68
CA ILE A 13 5.18 6.28 -12.93
C ILE A 13 5.22 5.12 -13.93
N ASN A 14 6.38 4.49 -14.07
CA ASN A 14 6.55 3.39 -15.03
C ASN A 14 5.87 2.12 -14.52
N LEU A 15 4.56 2.02 -14.74
CA LEU A 15 3.75 0.91 -14.28
C LEU A 15 3.67 -0.19 -15.33
N SER A 16 3.70 -1.44 -14.84
CA SER A 16 3.37 -2.62 -15.64
C SER A 16 1.86 -2.87 -15.61
N TYR A 17 1.32 -3.64 -16.54
CA TYR A 17 -0.10 -3.96 -16.54
C TYR A 17 -0.54 -4.78 -15.31
N ASP A 18 0.40 -5.47 -14.66
CA ASP A 18 0.15 -6.24 -13.43
C ASP A 18 0.08 -5.39 -12.18
N ASP A 19 0.50 -4.14 -12.27
CA ASP A 19 0.49 -3.23 -11.13
C ASP A 19 -0.92 -2.69 -10.90
N LYS A 20 -1.30 -2.64 -9.63
CA LYS A 20 -2.61 -2.14 -9.24
C LYS A 20 -2.48 -0.77 -8.58
N ILE A 21 -3.28 0.18 -9.02
CA ILE A 21 -3.40 1.50 -8.41
C ILE A 21 -4.67 1.55 -7.58
N ILE A 22 -4.53 1.93 -6.31
CA ILE A 22 -5.66 2.13 -5.40
C ILE A 22 -5.69 3.60 -4.99
N TYR A 23 -6.78 4.27 -5.30
CA TYR A 23 -6.99 5.65 -4.90
C TYR A 23 -7.60 5.67 -3.50
N ILE A 24 -6.94 6.37 -2.59
CA ILE A 24 -7.35 6.43 -1.19
C ILE A 24 -7.64 7.87 -0.80
N SER A 25 -8.83 8.08 -0.25
CA SER A 25 -9.19 9.36 0.37
C SER A 25 -8.82 9.28 1.86
N ALA A 26 -7.63 9.74 2.18
CA ALA A 26 -7.10 9.69 3.54
C ALA A 26 -7.29 11.03 4.24
N LYS A 27 -8.52 11.34 4.64
CA LYS A 27 -8.83 12.56 5.40
C LYS A 27 -8.63 12.39 6.90
N GLU A 28 -8.59 11.16 7.37
CA GLU A 28 -8.45 10.80 8.79
C GLU A 28 -7.30 9.81 8.96
N GLU A 29 -6.87 9.61 10.21
CA GLU A 29 -5.89 8.59 10.51
C GLU A 29 -6.37 7.20 10.07
N PRO A 30 -5.48 6.34 9.53
CA PRO A 30 -5.89 5.00 9.11
C PRO A 30 -6.35 4.17 10.30
N LYS A 31 -7.48 3.49 10.11
CA LYS A 31 -7.97 2.51 11.07
C LYS A 31 -7.41 1.13 10.72
N THR A 32 -7.27 0.26 11.72
CA THR A 32 -6.81 -1.11 11.50
C THR A 32 -7.73 -1.87 10.53
N SER A 33 -9.04 -1.62 10.60
CA SER A 33 -10.00 -2.22 9.66
C SER A 33 -9.73 -1.81 8.20
N GLN A 34 -9.32 -0.58 7.98
CA GLN A 34 -8.97 -0.09 6.63
C GLN A 34 -7.75 -0.81 6.08
N VAL A 35 -6.74 -1.06 6.92
CA VAL A 35 -5.57 -1.85 6.53
C VAL A 35 -5.99 -3.27 6.13
N ASP A 36 -6.80 -3.91 6.95
CA ASP A 36 -7.27 -5.27 6.71
C ASP A 36 -8.06 -5.38 5.39
N GLU A 37 -8.95 -4.42 5.12
CA GLU A 37 -9.72 -4.36 3.87
C GLU A 37 -8.83 -4.21 2.65
N LEU A 38 -7.80 -3.36 2.73
CA LEU A 38 -6.86 -3.15 1.65
C LEU A 38 -6.03 -4.40 1.37
N VAL A 39 -5.53 -5.05 2.41
CA VAL A 39 -4.76 -6.29 2.29
C VAL A 39 -5.60 -7.37 1.63
N GLU A 40 -6.84 -7.56 2.08
CA GLU A 40 -7.75 -8.53 1.51
C GLU A 40 -8.04 -8.22 0.04
N SER A 41 -8.31 -6.98 -0.30
CA SER A 41 -8.54 -6.54 -1.68
C SER A 41 -7.35 -6.83 -2.59
N ILE A 42 -6.13 -6.56 -2.11
CA ILE A 42 -4.91 -6.81 -2.88
C ILE A 42 -4.73 -8.30 -3.14
N ILE A 43 -4.91 -9.13 -2.12
CA ILE A 43 -4.74 -10.60 -2.24
C ILE A 43 -5.81 -11.19 -3.16
N LEU A 44 -7.07 -10.75 -3.04
CA LEU A 44 -8.17 -11.26 -3.88
C LEU A 44 -7.97 -10.93 -5.36
N ASP A 45 -7.49 -9.74 -5.67
CA ASP A 45 -7.33 -9.31 -7.05
C ASP A 45 -6.15 -9.98 -7.76
N THR A 46 -5.06 -10.19 -7.03
CA THR A 46 -3.81 -10.67 -7.63
C THR A 46 -3.62 -12.17 -7.47
N LYS A 47 -4.36 -12.81 -6.56
CA LYS A 47 -4.18 -14.20 -6.15
C LYS A 47 -2.79 -14.53 -5.62
N GLU A 48 -1.87 -13.59 -5.72
CA GLU A 48 -0.51 -13.68 -5.24
C GLU A 48 -0.17 -12.47 -4.39
N ARG A 49 0.77 -12.64 -3.49
CA ARG A 49 1.29 -11.53 -2.70
C ARG A 49 2.14 -10.64 -3.61
N PRO A 50 1.90 -9.33 -3.65
CA PRO A 50 2.75 -8.44 -4.44
C PRO A 50 4.18 -8.40 -3.89
N SER A 51 5.13 -8.06 -4.75
CA SER A 51 6.54 -7.92 -4.35
C SER A 51 6.79 -6.63 -3.58
N GLY A 52 5.95 -5.63 -3.78
CA GLY A 52 6.11 -4.36 -3.09
C GLY A 52 4.88 -3.47 -3.12
N VAL A 53 4.93 -2.44 -2.31
CA VAL A 53 3.89 -1.42 -2.20
C VAL A 53 4.53 -0.05 -2.32
N ILE A 54 3.94 0.84 -3.10
CA ILE A 54 4.36 2.22 -3.21
C ILE A 54 3.22 3.11 -2.71
N GLY A 55 3.48 3.86 -1.67
CA GLY A 55 2.55 4.86 -1.14
C GLY A 55 2.96 6.24 -1.60
N ILE A 56 2.04 6.98 -2.22
CA ILE A 56 2.29 8.35 -2.69
C ILE A 56 1.25 9.24 -2.04
N GLY A 57 1.67 10.11 -1.13
CA GLY A 57 0.73 10.97 -0.42
C GLY A 57 1.30 11.61 0.82
N GLY A 58 0.42 12.10 1.68
CA GLY A 58 0.77 12.65 2.97
C GLY A 58 1.09 11.58 4.01
N GLY A 59 1.39 12.01 5.23
CA GLY A 59 1.80 11.11 6.32
C GLY A 59 0.83 9.98 6.58
N THR A 60 -0.47 10.27 6.58
CA THR A 60 -1.52 9.26 6.78
C THR A 60 -1.44 8.14 5.74
N LEU A 61 -1.23 8.49 4.47
CA LEU A 61 -1.14 7.49 3.41
C LEU A 61 0.18 6.72 3.48
N LEU A 62 1.26 7.38 3.83
CA LEU A 62 2.57 6.71 3.99
C LEU A 62 2.50 5.69 5.12
N ASP A 63 1.85 6.03 6.22
CA ASP A 63 1.63 5.11 7.34
C ASP A 63 0.75 3.93 6.94
N LEU A 64 -0.29 4.19 6.16
CA LEU A 64 -1.18 3.15 5.63
C LEU A 64 -0.41 2.18 4.73
N ALA A 65 0.40 2.70 3.81
CA ALA A 65 1.22 1.88 2.91
C ALA A 65 2.20 1.00 3.69
N LYS A 66 2.81 1.54 4.73
CA LYS A 66 3.70 0.80 5.61
C LYS A 66 2.95 -0.33 6.32
N ALA A 67 1.79 -0.03 6.90
CA ALA A 67 0.98 -1.04 7.59
C ALA A 67 0.54 -2.15 6.63
N VAL A 68 0.11 -1.81 5.43
CA VAL A 68 -0.26 -2.78 4.39
C VAL A 68 0.93 -3.68 4.04
N SER A 69 2.12 -3.10 3.88
CA SER A 69 3.33 -3.87 3.55
C SER A 69 3.68 -4.89 4.65
N ILE A 70 3.43 -4.55 5.91
CA ILE A 70 3.63 -5.46 7.05
C ILE A 70 2.59 -6.57 7.03
N MET A 71 1.32 -6.22 6.85
CA MET A 71 0.23 -7.18 6.93
C MET A 71 0.16 -8.13 5.73
N LEU A 72 0.78 -7.81 4.62
CA LEU A 72 0.87 -8.73 3.49
C LEU A 72 1.75 -9.95 3.78
N THR A 73 2.60 -9.89 4.81
CA THR A 73 3.46 -11.01 5.23
C THR A 73 3.10 -11.57 6.59
N ASN A 74 2.20 -10.93 7.32
CA ASN A 74 1.78 -11.34 8.65
C ASN A 74 0.28 -11.62 8.65
N LYS A 75 -0.10 -12.87 8.88
CA LYS A 75 -1.50 -13.30 8.81
C LYS A 75 -2.32 -12.77 9.97
N GLY A 76 -3.62 -12.58 9.74
CA GLY A 76 -4.58 -12.17 10.75
C GLY A 76 -4.97 -10.71 10.62
N GLU A 77 -5.52 -10.18 11.69
CA GLU A 77 -6.00 -8.80 11.72
C GLU A 77 -4.91 -7.85 12.26
N THR A 78 -4.87 -6.66 11.69
CA THR A 78 -3.88 -5.62 12.06
C THR A 78 -3.89 -5.32 13.56
N LYS A 79 -5.06 -5.31 14.18
CA LYS A 79 -5.19 -5.03 15.63
C LYS A 79 -4.39 -5.99 16.52
N HIS A 80 -4.10 -7.20 16.03
CA HIS A 80 -3.33 -8.19 16.81
C HIS A 80 -1.82 -7.92 16.78
N TYR A 81 -1.37 -6.96 15.96
CA TYR A 81 0.05 -6.62 15.82
C TYR A 81 0.40 -5.25 16.42
N GLN A 82 -0.50 -4.68 17.21
CA GLN A 82 -0.26 -3.43 17.93
C GLN A 82 0.44 -3.74 19.26
N GLY A 83 1.75 -3.56 19.28
CA GLY A 83 2.56 -3.82 20.47
C GLY A 83 3.99 -4.13 20.09
N TRP A 84 4.80 -4.43 21.10
CA TRP A 84 6.21 -4.73 20.95
C TRP A 84 6.41 -6.18 20.49
N ASP A 85 7.29 -6.36 19.49
CA ASP A 85 7.74 -7.69 19.01
C ASP A 85 6.62 -8.64 18.55
N LEU A 86 5.48 -8.10 18.13
CA LEU A 86 4.36 -8.91 17.64
C LEU A 86 4.48 -9.28 16.16
N VAL A 87 5.17 -8.44 15.37
CA VAL A 87 5.40 -8.70 13.95
C VAL A 87 6.45 -9.80 13.81
N LYS A 88 6.08 -10.90 13.15
CA LYS A 88 6.93 -12.09 13.03
C LYS A 88 7.75 -12.14 11.75
N ASN A 89 7.16 -11.67 10.65
CA ASN A 89 7.79 -11.72 9.34
C ASN A 89 8.13 -10.32 8.85
N PRO A 90 9.26 -10.13 8.16
CA PRO A 90 9.59 -8.84 7.56
C PRO A 90 8.50 -8.38 6.61
N ALA A 91 8.27 -7.07 6.55
CA ALA A 91 7.36 -6.47 5.59
C ALA A 91 7.85 -6.74 4.16
N ILE A 92 6.95 -6.74 3.20
CA ILE A 92 7.35 -6.70 1.80
C ILE A 92 8.00 -5.33 1.52
N TYR A 93 8.70 -5.26 0.42
CA TYR A 93 9.34 -4.01 0.02
C TYR A 93 8.31 -2.88 -0.08
N HIS A 94 8.60 -1.74 0.52
CA HIS A 94 7.72 -0.58 0.38
C HIS A 94 8.50 0.70 0.17
N VAL A 95 7.91 1.62 -0.59
CA VAL A 95 8.47 2.94 -0.87
C VAL A 95 7.40 3.98 -0.57
N GLY A 96 7.80 5.04 0.12
CA GLY A 96 6.94 6.18 0.39
C GLY A 96 7.40 7.40 -0.39
N ILE A 97 6.49 8.03 -1.11
CA ILE A 97 6.74 9.27 -1.83
C ILE A 97 5.83 10.35 -1.25
N PRO A 98 6.37 11.31 -0.48
CA PRO A 98 5.57 12.36 0.13
C PRO A 98 4.98 13.31 -0.92
N THR A 99 3.68 13.60 -0.80
CA THR A 99 3.00 14.57 -1.63
C THR A 99 1.72 15.03 -0.92
N ILE A 100 1.01 15.98 -1.51
CA ILE A 100 -0.25 16.49 -0.97
C ILE A 100 -1.48 15.69 -1.39
N SER A 101 -1.30 14.63 -2.19
CA SER A 101 -2.40 13.79 -2.68
C SER A 101 -2.04 12.32 -2.50
N GLY A 102 -3.03 11.42 -2.57
CA GLY A 102 -2.84 10.05 -2.14
C GLY A 102 -3.21 8.97 -3.14
N ILE A 103 -2.25 8.10 -3.46
CA ILE A 103 -2.47 6.82 -4.11
C ILE A 103 -1.58 5.76 -3.48
N LEU A 104 -2.05 4.51 -3.52
CA LEU A 104 -1.26 3.34 -3.14
C LEU A 104 -1.17 2.41 -4.35
N ILE A 105 0.04 2.01 -4.67
CA ILE A 105 0.31 1.11 -5.79
C ILE A 105 0.84 -0.20 -5.24
N SER A 106 0.17 -1.30 -5.54
CA SER A 106 0.71 -2.62 -5.27
C SER A 106 1.46 -3.11 -6.52
N HIS A 107 2.70 -3.48 -6.32
CA HIS A 107 3.60 -3.86 -7.40
C HIS A 107 3.91 -5.34 -7.31
N LEU A 108 3.60 -6.08 -8.37
CA LEU A 108 3.75 -7.54 -8.38
C LEU A 108 5.17 -8.01 -8.63
N SER A 109 5.96 -7.24 -9.34
CA SER A 109 7.36 -7.61 -9.57
C SER A 109 8.26 -6.39 -9.53
N ILE A 110 9.10 -6.35 -8.52
CA ILE A 110 10.16 -5.35 -8.44
C ILE A 110 11.39 -5.98 -9.09
N LYS A 111 11.82 -5.41 -10.20
CA LYS A 111 13.07 -5.80 -10.81
C LYS A 111 14.19 -5.00 -10.14
N LEU A 112 15.00 -5.69 -9.38
CA LEU A 112 16.22 -5.11 -8.82
C LEU A 112 17.32 -5.25 -9.85
N TYR A 113 17.82 -4.13 -10.29
CA TYR A 113 18.97 -4.09 -11.19
C TYR A 113 20.24 -3.85 -10.41
#